data_03cb32e5467d657a877551d2a25d5e5d
#
_entry.id   03cb32e5467d657a877551d2a25d5e5d
#
_cell.length_a   1.000
_cell.length_b   1.000
_cell.length_c   1.000
_cell.angle_alpha   90.00
_cell.angle_beta   90.00
_cell.angle_gamma   90.00
#
_symmetry.space_group_name_H-M   'P 1'
#
loop_
_entity.id
_entity.type
_entity.pdbx_description
1 polymer ?
#
loop_
_entity_poly.entity_id
_entity_poly.type
_entity_poly.pdbx_seq_one_letter_code
_entity_poly.pdbx_strand_id
1 'polypeptide(L)'
;MSKLHFQPIKGQAREILTAILESPEVASCKEEEIQVLRLACEEIIMNVTSYAYPEDADGFLDVDIQKTDRMTIRFEDGGAPFNPLEQEKPDTGLSWEKRRIGGLGIFLLRRKMDDVRYAYVDHKNILTIEKKI
;
A
#
# COMPACT_ATOMS: atom_id res chain seq x y z
N MET A 1 13.79 2.93 -12.24
CA MET A 1 13.06 3.43 -11.05
C MET A 1 11.96 4.38 -11.48
N SER A 2 10.78 4.20 -10.94
CA SER A 2 9.64 5.09 -11.21
C SER A 2 9.22 5.78 -9.93
N LYS A 3 8.90 7.07 -10.04
CA LYS A 3 8.39 7.88 -8.94
C LYS A 3 7.06 8.46 -9.37
N LEU A 4 6.01 8.16 -8.62
CA LEU A 4 4.65 8.60 -8.92
C LEU A 4 4.15 9.49 -7.79
N HIS A 5 3.43 10.54 -8.14
CA HIS A 5 2.84 11.45 -7.18
C HIS A 5 1.36 11.64 -7.50
N PHE A 6 0.52 11.47 -6.49
CA PHE A 6 -0.94 11.59 -6.64
C PHE A 6 -1.47 12.61 -5.65
N GLN A 7 -2.26 13.55 -6.13
CA GLN A 7 -2.93 14.56 -5.30
C GLN A 7 -4.02 15.23 -6.14
N PRO A 8 -5.29 15.23 -5.68
CA PRO A 8 -5.80 14.57 -4.48
C PRO A 8 -5.89 13.06 -4.68
N ILE A 9 -6.11 12.33 -3.58
CA ILE A 9 -6.15 10.86 -3.66
C ILE A 9 -7.53 10.27 -3.39
N LYS A 10 -8.45 11.03 -2.79
CA LYS A 10 -9.76 10.47 -2.45
C LYS A 10 -10.54 10.15 -3.71
N GLY A 11 -11.11 8.95 -3.75
CA GLY A 11 -11.81 8.47 -4.92
C GLY A 11 -10.89 8.05 -6.07
N GLN A 12 -9.57 8.05 -5.85
CA GLN A 12 -8.59 7.77 -6.91
C GLN A 12 -7.89 6.42 -6.77
N ALA A 13 -8.40 5.55 -5.88
CA ALA A 13 -7.73 4.28 -5.60
C ALA A 13 -7.47 3.46 -6.87
N ARG A 14 -8.45 3.40 -7.76
CA ARG A 14 -8.34 2.64 -9.01
C ARG A 14 -7.27 3.20 -9.92
N GLU A 15 -7.23 4.51 -10.08
CA GLU A 15 -6.27 5.20 -10.94
C GLU A 15 -4.86 5.05 -10.39
N ILE A 16 -4.71 5.11 -9.08
CA ILE A 16 -3.42 4.93 -8.42
C ILE A 16 -2.92 3.51 -8.66
N LEU A 17 -3.76 2.51 -8.43
CA LEU A 17 -3.40 1.12 -8.65
C LEU A 17 -3.00 0.87 -10.10
N THR A 18 -3.80 1.36 -11.05
CA THR A 18 -3.52 1.21 -12.47
C THR A 18 -2.16 1.79 -12.83
N ALA A 19 -1.85 2.99 -12.33
CA ALA A 19 -0.57 3.64 -12.62
C ALA A 19 0.61 2.81 -12.11
N ILE A 20 0.48 2.21 -10.92
CA ILE A 20 1.55 1.36 -10.37
C ILE A 20 1.73 0.11 -11.22
N LEU A 21 0.63 -0.56 -11.60
CA LEU A 21 0.70 -1.80 -12.37
C LEU A 21 1.19 -1.56 -13.79
N GLU A 22 0.99 -0.38 -14.33
CA GLU A 22 1.47 0.00 -15.68
C GLU A 22 2.92 0.48 -15.68
N SER A 23 3.54 0.68 -14.51
CA SER A 23 4.95 1.06 -14.47
C SER A 23 5.80 -0.02 -15.15
N PRO A 24 6.89 0.37 -15.83
CA PRO A 24 7.75 -0.61 -16.51
C PRO A 24 8.26 -1.70 -15.56
N GLU A 25 8.57 -1.33 -14.32
CA GLU A 25 9.07 -2.26 -13.33
C GLU A 25 8.07 -3.38 -13.04
N VAL A 26 6.83 -3.02 -12.76
CA VAL A 26 5.80 -4.01 -12.44
C VAL A 26 5.34 -4.74 -13.70
N ALA A 27 5.14 -4.03 -14.79
CA ALA A 27 4.65 -4.61 -16.03
C ALA A 27 5.58 -5.68 -16.59
N SER A 28 6.88 -5.62 -16.27
CA SER A 28 7.87 -6.59 -16.73
C SER A 28 7.95 -7.85 -15.86
N CYS A 29 7.20 -7.91 -14.77
CA CYS A 29 7.17 -9.07 -13.90
C CYS A 29 6.32 -10.20 -14.51
N LYS A 30 6.47 -11.40 -13.96
CA LYS A 30 5.63 -12.53 -14.35
C LYS A 30 4.20 -12.30 -13.88
N GLU A 31 3.25 -12.90 -14.56
CA GLU A 31 1.83 -12.73 -14.24
C GLU A 31 1.52 -13.07 -12.79
N GLU A 32 2.11 -14.14 -12.26
CA GLU A 32 1.91 -14.55 -10.87
C GLU A 32 2.40 -13.48 -9.89
N GLU A 33 3.53 -12.87 -10.20
CA GLU A 33 4.11 -11.81 -9.38
C GLU A 33 3.26 -10.55 -9.43
N ILE A 34 2.75 -10.22 -10.61
CA ILE A 34 1.85 -9.07 -10.79
C ILE A 34 0.58 -9.23 -9.96
N GLN A 35 0.01 -10.44 -9.91
CA GLN A 35 -1.19 -10.69 -9.12
C GLN A 35 -0.94 -10.47 -7.62
N VAL A 36 0.19 -10.94 -7.11
CA VAL A 36 0.55 -10.74 -5.71
C VAL A 36 0.77 -9.26 -5.42
N LEU A 37 1.50 -8.56 -6.29
CA LEU A 37 1.74 -7.12 -6.14
C LEU A 37 0.43 -6.34 -6.20
N ARG A 38 -0.48 -6.74 -7.07
CA ARG A 38 -1.80 -6.11 -7.19
C ARG A 38 -2.56 -6.18 -5.87
N LEU A 39 -2.63 -7.35 -5.26
CA LEU A 39 -3.33 -7.53 -3.98
C LEU A 39 -2.70 -6.67 -2.88
N ALA A 40 -1.38 -6.67 -2.80
CA ALA A 40 -0.67 -5.89 -1.79
C ALA A 40 -0.89 -4.38 -1.98
N CYS A 41 -0.73 -3.89 -3.20
CA CYS A 41 -0.91 -2.47 -3.49
C CYS A 41 -2.36 -2.04 -3.29
N GLU A 42 -3.31 -2.87 -3.67
CA GLU A 42 -4.72 -2.57 -3.50
C GLU A 42 -5.06 -2.34 -2.02
N GLU A 43 -4.59 -3.22 -1.13
CA GLU A 43 -4.82 -3.06 0.31
C GLU A 43 -4.21 -1.77 0.83
N ILE A 44 -2.98 -1.48 0.45
CA ILE A 44 -2.28 -0.28 0.92
C ILE A 44 -2.99 0.98 0.42
N ILE A 45 -3.32 1.02 -0.87
CA ILE A 45 -3.98 2.16 -1.48
C ILE A 45 -5.35 2.39 -0.84
N MET A 46 -6.11 1.34 -0.61
CA MET A 46 -7.42 1.45 0.04
C MET A 46 -7.30 2.03 1.44
N ASN A 47 -6.31 1.60 2.20
CA ASN A 47 -6.09 2.13 3.54
C ASN A 47 -5.72 3.62 3.49
N VAL A 48 -4.83 4.01 2.59
CA VAL A 48 -4.41 5.41 2.48
C VAL A 48 -5.55 6.31 2.02
N THR A 49 -6.24 5.91 0.95
CA THR A 49 -7.31 6.73 0.39
C THR A 49 -8.53 6.84 1.30
N SER A 50 -8.76 5.84 2.14
CA SER A 50 -9.94 5.79 3.00
C SER A 50 -9.69 6.34 4.40
N TYR A 51 -8.47 6.19 4.94
CA TYR A 51 -8.24 6.44 6.36
C TYR A 51 -7.09 7.37 6.69
N ALA A 52 -6.17 7.64 5.76
CA ALA A 52 -5.00 8.47 6.08
C ALA A 52 -5.34 9.93 6.35
N TYR A 53 -6.35 10.45 5.68
CA TYR A 53 -6.71 11.87 5.75
C TYR A 53 -8.17 12.06 6.15
N PRO A 54 -8.49 13.20 6.81
CA PRO A 54 -9.89 13.56 7.04
C PRO A 54 -10.65 13.69 5.72
N GLU A 55 -11.98 13.56 5.78
CA GLU A 55 -12.80 13.59 4.56
C GLU A 55 -12.67 14.88 3.76
N ASP A 56 -12.40 16.00 4.43
CA ASP A 56 -12.29 17.31 3.80
C ASP A 56 -10.86 17.66 3.35
N ALA A 57 -9.92 16.75 3.50
CA ALA A 57 -8.54 16.99 3.12
C ALA A 57 -8.23 16.35 1.75
N ASP A 58 -7.45 17.05 0.94
CA ASP A 58 -7.06 16.54 -0.39
C ASP A 58 -6.08 15.36 -0.29
N GLY A 59 -5.11 15.47 0.59
CA GLY A 59 -4.13 14.43 0.78
C GLY A 59 -3.25 14.15 -0.44
N PHE A 60 -2.11 13.51 -0.20
CA PHE A 60 -1.23 13.08 -1.29
C PHE A 60 -0.73 11.67 -1.01
N LEU A 61 -0.25 11.02 -2.05
CA LEU A 61 0.45 9.74 -1.97
C LEU A 61 1.60 9.77 -2.97
N ASP A 62 2.80 9.52 -2.48
CA ASP A 62 3.98 9.34 -3.31
C ASP A 62 4.34 7.86 -3.34
N VAL A 63 4.65 7.34 -4.52
CA VAL A 63 5.00 5.94 -4.70
C VAL A 63 6.32 5.86 -5.46
N ASP A 64 7.31 5.21 -4.84
CA ASP A 64 8.58 4.90 -5.49
C ASP A 64 8.62 3.42 -5.82
N ILE A 65 8.97 3.08 -7.05
CA ILE A 65 9.04 1.71 -7.54
C ILE A 65 10.44 1.42 -8.04
N GLN A 66 11.07 0.40 -7.49
CA GLN A 66 12.42 0.01 -7.87
C GLN A 66 12.47 -1.50 -8.09
N LYS A 67 13.10 -1.91 -9.19
CA LYS A 67 13.27 -3.31 -9.52
C LYS A 67 14.75 -3.63 -9.71
N THR A 68 15.25 -4.54 -8.89
CA THR A 68 16.58 -5.11 -9.00
C THR A 68 16.40 -6.63 -9.01
N ASP A 69 17.04 -7.38 -8.13
CA ASP A 69 16.70 -8.77 -7.87
C ASP A 69 15.41 -8.87 -7.01
N ARG A 70 14.92 -7.72 -6.53
CA ARG A 70 13.67 -7.61 -5.78
C ARG A 70 12.83 -6.49 -6.36
N MET A 71 11.54 -6.61 -6.23
CA MET A 71 10.61 -5.51 -6.48
C MET A 71 10.40 -4.79 -5.15
N THR A 72 10.74 -3.52 -5.10
CA THR A 72 10.55 -2.69 -3.91
C THR A 72 9.59 -1.55 -4.24
N ILE A 73 8.51 -1.45 -3.49
CA ILE A 73 7.53 -0.36 -3.66
C ILE A 73 7.38 0.34 -2.32
N ARG A 74 7.59 1.65 -2.34
CA ARG A 74 7.52 2.49 -1.15
C ARG A 74 6.36 3.47 -1.29
N PHE A 75 5.47 3.46 -0.30
CA PHE A 75 4.31 4.33 -0.23
C PHE A 75 4.53 5.38 0.86
N GLU A 76 4.34 6.66 0.53
CA GLU A 76 4.56 7.75 1.46
C GLU A 76 3.36 8.68 1.44
N ASP A 77 2.76 8.92 2.61
CA ASP A 77 1.65 9.83 2.73
C ASP A 77 1.83 10.75 3.94
N GLY A 78 1.11 11.87 3.96
CA GLY A 78 1.17 12.86 5.03
C GLY A 78 0.03 12.76 6.03
N GLY A 79 -0.63 11.63 6.11
CA GLY A 79 -1.75 11.44 7.02
C GLY A 79 -1.31 11.26 8.47
N ALA A 80 -2.29 11.03 9.36
CA ALA A 80 -2.01 10.76 10.75
C ALA A 80 -1.18 9.48 10.89
N PRO A 81 -0.32 9.39 11.93
CA PRO A 81 0.49 8.17 12.11
C PRO A 81 -0.40 6.93 12.21
N PHE A 82 -0.13 5.97 11.35
CA PHE A 82 -0.86 4.71 11.34
C PHE A 82 0.06 3.60 10.85
N ASN A 83 0.45 2.70 11.76
CA ASN A 83 1.26 1.54 11.40
C ASN A 83 0.36 0.33 11.18
N PRO A 84 0.09 -0.06 9.92
CA PRO A 84 -0.77 -1.21 9.66
C PRO A 84 -0.18 -2.53 10.19
N LEU A 85 1.13 -2.59 10.41
CA LEU A 85 1.80 -3.79 10.90
C LEU A 85 1.53 -4.06 12.38
N GLU A 86 1.05 -3.07 13.12
CA GLU A 86 0.66 -3.23 14.51
C GLU A 86 -0.73 -3.82 14.67
N GLN A 87 -1.48 -3.98 13.58
CA GLN A 87 -2.80 -4.59 13.63
C GLN A 87 -2.67 -6.06 14.00
N GLU A 88 -3.51 -6.49 14.95
CA GLU A 88 -3.55 -7.88 15.34
C GLU A 88 -4.21 -8.72 14.25
N LYS A 89 -4.05 -10.06 14.37
CA LYS A 89 -4.76 -10.98 13.48
C LYS A 89 -6.26 -10.72 13.55
N PRO A 90 -6.97 -10.89 12.44
CA PRO A 90 -8.42 -10.70 12.45
C PRO A 90 -9.09 -11.54 13.53
N ASP A 91 -9.92 -10.90 14.32
CA ASP A 91 -10.72 -11.58 15.34
C ASP A 91 -12.12 -11.80 14.76
N THR A 92 -12.52 -13.06 14.68
CA THR A 92 -13.84 -13.41 14.14
C THR A 92 -14.99 -12.87 14.98
N GLY A 93 -14.72 -12.46 16.23
CA GLY A 93 -15.72 -11.83 17.07
C GLY A 93 -15.94 -10.35 16.79
N LEU A 94 -15.07 -9.72 15.98
CA LEU A 94 -15.21 -8.31 15.64
C LEU A 94 -16.28 -8.12 14.58
N SER A 95 -16.88 -6.93 14.57
CA SER A 95 -17.85 -6.58 13.55
C SER A 95 -17.16 -6.54 12.18
N TRP A 96 -17.96 -6.74 11.15
CA TRP A 96 -17.45 -6.71 9.77
C TRP A 96 -16.71 -5.42 9.45
N GLU A 97 -17.24 -4.28 9.89
CA GLU A 97 -16.64 -2.99 9.61
C GLU A 97 -15.26 -2.86 10.25
N LYS A 98 -15.10 -3.32 11.49
CA LYS A 98 -13.82 -3.27 12.17
C LYS A 98 -12.79 -4.16 11.49
N ARG A 99 -13.20 -5.30 10.96
CA ARG A 99 -12.29 -6.20 10.25
C ARG A 99 -11.80 -5.60 8.94
N ARG A 100 -12.58 -4.72 8.33
CA ARG A 100 -12.20 -4.08 7.06
C ARG A 100 -11.12 -3.03 7.25
N ILE A 101 -10.90 -2.54 8.45
CA ILE A 101 -9.87 -1.53 8.71
C ILE A 101 -8.52 -2.22 8.89
N GLY A 102 -7.94 -2.68 7.77
CA GLY A 102 -6.57 -3.19 7.73
C GLY A 102 -6.31 -4.54 8.36
N GLY A 103 -7.37 -5.22 8.86
CA GLY A 103 -7.17 -6.46 9.58
C GLY A 103 -6.74 -7.62 8.70
N LEU A 104 -7.64 -8.09 7.86
CA LEU A 104 -7.40 -9.29 7.04
C LEU A 104 -6.44 -9.00 5.89
N GLY A 105 -6.59 -7.85 5.23
CA GLY A 105 -5.76 -7.49 4.10
C GLY A 105 -4.29 -7.37 4.46
N ILE A 106 -3.98 -6.70 5.57
CA ILE A 106 -2.61 -6.56 6.03
C ILE A 106 -2.03 -7.92 6.44
N PHE A 107 -2.84 -8.78 7.03
CA PHE A 107 -2.41 -10.13 7.38
C PHE A 107 -2.00 -10.91 6.12
N LEU A 108 -2.80 -10.85 5.07
CA LEU A 108 -2.49 -11.50 3.78
C LEU A 108 -1.27 -10.89 3.12
N LEU A 109 -1.16 -9.57 3.15
CA LEU A 109 -0.02 -8.85 2.58
C LEU A 109 1.29 -9.32 3.22
N ARG A 110 1.34 -9.42 4.55
CA ARG A 110 2.55 -9.87 5.25
C ARG A 110 2.93 -11.29 4.89
N ARG A 111 1.96 -12.13 4.57
CA ARG A 111 2.23 -13.53 4.17
C ARG A 111 2.71 -13.64 2.73
N LYS A 112 2.29 -12.74 1.87
CA LYS A 112 2.60 -12.80 0.44
C LYS A 112 3.88 -12.08 0.05
N MET A 113 4.28 -11.07 0.84
CA MET A 113 5.48 -10.30 0.57
C MET A 113 6.67 -10.89 1.33
N ASP A 114 7.86 -10.73 0.78
CA ASP A 114 9.08 -11.18 1.44
C ASP A 114 9.48 -10.27 2.59
N ASP A 115 9.17 -8.98 2.48
CA ASP A 115 9.40 -8.04 3.57
C ASP A 115 8.38 -6.89 3.51
N VAL A 116 7.97 -6.42 4.68
CA VAL A 116 7.09 -5.26 4.82
C VAL A 116 7.60 -4.44 6.00
N ARG A 117 7.91 -3.16 5.75
CA ARG A 117 8.46 -2.25 6.75
C ARG A 117 7.63 -0.99 6.85
N TYR A 118 7.52 -0.46 8.06
CA TYR A 118 6.85 0.81 8.31
C TYR A 118 7.74 1.75 9.10
N ALA A 119 7.68 3.04 8.75
CA ALA A 119 8.31 4.12 9.50
C ALA A 119 7.43 5.36 9.46
N TYR A 120 7.52 6.17 10.50
CA TYR A 120 6.90 7.49 10.51
C TYR A 120 8.01 8.51 10.70
N VAL A 121 8.31 9.27 9.66
CA VAL A 121 9.45 10.19 9.62
C VAL A 121 9.01 11.51 8.98
N ASP A 122 9.37 12.62 9.62
CA ASP A 122 9.06 13.96 9.11
C ASP A 122 7.56 14.14 8.80
N HIS A 123 6.73 13.68 9.72
CA HIS A 123 5.26 13.76 9.61
C HIS A 123 4.69 12.98 8.42
N LYS A 124 5.38 11.92 8.00
CA LYS A 124 4.94 11.08 6.89
C LYS A 124 4.94 9.62 7.28
N ASN A 125 3.89 8.92 6.89
CA ASN A 125 3.85 7.46 6.95
C ASN A 125 4.61 6.92 5.76
N ILE A 126 5.52 5.98 6.00
CA ILE A 126 6.31 5.35 4.94
C ILE A 126 6.15 3.85 5.08
N LEU A 127 5.50 3.23 4.13
CA LEU A 127 5.33 1.78 4.09
C LEU A 127 6.05 1.22 2.88
N THR A 128 6.96 0.28 3.11
CA THR A 128 7.77 -0.32 2.06
C THR A 128 7.48 -1.81 1.98
N ILE A 129 7.21 -2.30 0.79
CA ILE A 129 7.03 -3.73 0.54
C ILE A 129 8.11 -4.20 -0.42
N GLU A 130 8.59 -5.43 -0.20
CA GLU A 130 9.59 -6.07 -1.06
C GLU A 130 9.15 -7.47 -1.41
N LYS A 131 9.40 -7.86 -2.66
CA LYS A 131 9.16 -9.20 -3.14
C LYS A 131 10.29 -9.65 -4.05
N LYS A 132 10.82 -10.84 -3.79
CA LYS A 132 11.82 -11.46 -4.67
C LYS A 132 11.16 -11.80 -6.00
N ILE A 133 11.90 -11.57 -7.07
CA ILE A 133 11.44 -11.84 -8.43
C ILE A 133 12.47 -12.62 -9.24
#